data_76901ff87e1497f22b2a357444973f2b
#
_entry.id   76901ff87e1497f22b2a357444973f2b
#
_cell.length_a   1.000
_cell.length_b   1.000
_cell.length_c   1.000
_cell.angle_alpha   90.00
_cell.angle_beta   90.00
_cell.angle_gamma   90.00
#
_symmetry.space_group_name_H-M   'P 1'
#
loop_
_entity.id
_entity.type
_entity.pdbx_description
1 polymer ?
#
loop_
_entity_poly.entity_id
_entity_poly.type
_entity_poly.pdbx_seq_one_letter_code
_entity_poly.pdbx_strand_id
1 'polypeptide(L)'
;MKRLFANVLLLIVCSGLLCGCLETKQTIKVDGLQMKLPTYFEDKSSERYAAGYDFLYTYGGTGFLGIREKRSDFPAGYEKMDLEAYGKFVIFGNQLPCELTQKDGFYTFTYKKTAPEGDLTYIAIVLEGKDAFWTVQAYCLSNFYADNAEFMWETLTSARVG
;
A
#
# COMPACT_ATOMS: atom_id res chain seq x y z
N MET A 1 -1.76 55.83 -5.44
CA MET A 1 -2.55 54.94 -4.53
C MET A 1 -3.17 53.73 -5.25
N LYS A 2 -3.80 53.84 -6.44
CA LYS A 2 -4.45 52.69 -7.13
C LYS A 2 -3.51 51.54 -7.50
N ARG A 3 -2.22 51.76 -7.81
CA ARG A 3 -1.25 50.73 -8.18
C ARG A 3 -0.73 49.91 -6.96
N LEU A 4 -0.73 50.51 -5.76
CA LEU A 4 -0.30 49.83 -4.55
C LEU A 4 -1.35 48.78 -4.09
N PHE A 5 -2.63 49.08 -4.22
CA PHE A 5 -3.72 48.17 -3.90
C PHE A 5 -3.77 46.97 -4.86
N ALA A 6 -3.47 47.14 -6.14
CA ALA A 6 -3.46 46.03 -7.10
C ALA A 6 -2.35 45.00 -6.79
N ASN A 7 -1.16 45.49 -6.38
CA ASN A 7 -0.04 44.59 -6.03
C ASN A 7 -0.26 43.84 -4.70
N VAL A 8 -0.91 44.46 -3.72
CA VAL A 8 -1.25 43.81 -2.45
C VAL A 8 -2.34 42.75 -2.65
N LEU A 9 -3.33 43.01 -3.49
CA LEU A 9 -4.38 42.06 -3.82
C LEU A 9 -3.83 40.85 -4.58
N LEU A 10 -2.87 41.04 -5.50
CA LEU A 10 -2.21 39.96 -6.24
C LEU A 10 -1.38 39.06 -5.32
N LEU A 11 -0.69 39.66 -4.34
CA LEU A 11 0.09 38.89 -3.34
C LEU A 11 -0.81 38.03 -2.44
N ILE A 12 -1.98 38.53 -2.05
CA ILE A 12 -2.94 37.79 -1.23
C ILE A 12 -3.55 36.60 -2.00
N VAL A 13 -3.84 36.81 -3.31
CA VAL A 13 -4.37 35.75 -4.18
C VAL A 13 -3.30 34.65 -4.42
N CYS A 14 -2.03 35.03 -4.62
CA CYS A 14 -0.94 34.04 -4.78
C CYS A 14 -0.65 33.26 -3.50
N SER A 15 -0.78 33.87 -2.31
CA SER A 15 -0.62 33.16 -1.04
C SER A 15 -1.78 32.21 -0.72
N GLY A 16 -2.99 32.50 -1.22
CA GLY A 16 -4.14 31.61 -1.07
C GLY A 16 -4.10 30.34 -1.95
N LEU A 17 -3.37 30.40 -3.08
CA LEU A 17 -3.23 29.24 -3.99
C LEU A 17 -2.14 28.24 -3.56
N LEU A 18 -1.32 28.57 -2.57
CA LEU A 18 -0.28 27.68 -2.00
C LEU A 18 -0.78 26.85 -0.81
N CYS A 19 -2.01 26.99 -0.38
CA CYS A 19 -2.68 26.02 0.49
C CYS A 19 -3.11 24.79 -0.34
N GLY A 20 -2.17 24.13 -1.01
CA GLY A 20 -2.34 22.72 -1.34
C GLY A 20 -2.65 22.01 -0.03
N CYS A 21 -3.78 21.32 0.05
CA CYS A 21 -4.13 20.48 1.19
C CYS A 21 -2.93 19.58 1.46
N LEU A 22 -2.13 19.92 2.47
CA LEU A 22 -1.10 19.04 3.01
C LEU A 22 -1.85 17.85 3.59
N GLU A 23 -1.99 16.82 2.78
CA GLU A 23 -2.60 15.57 3.21
C GLU A 23 -1.80 15.05 4.42
N THR A 24 -2.43 15.08 5.58
CA THR A 24 -1.78 14.59 6.80
C THR A 24 -1.62 13.08 6.72
N LYS A 25 -0.39 12.59 6.93
CA LYS A 25 -0.06 11.16 6.91
C LYS A 25 0.24 10.68 8.32
N GLN A 26 -0.29 9.51 8.66
CA GLN A 26 0.09 8.74 9.83
C GLN A 26 1.15 7.69 9.45
N THR A 27 1.95 7.29 10.41
CA THR A 27 2.85 6.13 10.23
C THR A 27 2.26 4.96 11.00
N ILE A 28 1.82 3.95 10.27
CA ILE A 28 1.45 2.66 10.88
C ILE A 28 2.72 1.86 11.18
N LYS A 29 2.69 1.10 12.28
CA LYS A 29 3.80 0.25 12.72
C LYS A 29 3.25 -1.08 13.19
N VAL A 30 3.66 -2.17 12.54
CA VAL A 30 3.23 -3.52 12.87
C VAL A 30 4.43 -4.46 12.72
N ASP A 31 4.85 -5.12 13.80
CA ASP A 31 5.88 -6.18 13.82
C ASP A 31 7.13 -5.88 12.96
N GLY A 32 7.70 -4.68 13.11
CA GLY A 32 8.88 -4.22 12.39
C GLY A 32 8.59 -3.57 11.03
N LEU A 33 7.38 -3.74 10.47
CA LEU A 33 6.97 -2.99 9.28
C LEU A 33 6.52 -1.58 9.67
N GLN A 34 6.91 -0.58 8.87
CA GLN A 34 6.42 0.79 8.95
C GLN A 34 5.95 1.23 7.58
N MET A 35 4.79 1.90 7.49
CA MET A 35 4.25 2.45 6.25
C MET A 35 3.56 3.78 6.52
N LYS A 36 3.65 4.73 5.57
CA LYS A 36 2.96 6.02 5.66
C LYS A 36 1.61 5.91 4.96
N LEU A 37 0.56 6.29 5.66
CA LEU A 37 -0.81 6.21 5.19
C LEU A 37 -1.56 7.51 5.52
N PRO A 38 -2.44 8.04 4.65
CA PRO A 38 -3.26 9.19 5.00
C PRO A 38 -4.08 8.94 6.26
N THR A 39 -4.26 9.98 7.08
CA THR A 39 -4.93 9.85 8.40
C THR A 39 -6.41 9.50 8.32
N TYR A 40 -7.04 9.64 7.17
CA TYR A 40 -8.45 9.26 6.97
C TYR A 40 -8.66 7.76 6.73
N PHE A 41 -7.59 6.96 6.55
CA PHE A 41 -7.72 5.51 6.54
C PHE A 41 -7.93 4.99 7.95
N GLU A 42 -8.98 4.21 8.13
CA GLU A 42 -9.36 3.62 9.40
C GLU A 42 -8.75 2.23 9.58
N ASP A 43 -8.26 1.95 10.78
CA ASP A 43 -7.78 0.62 11.15
C ASP A 43 -8.97 -0.35 11.30
N LYS A 44 -8.98 -1.40 10.49
CA LYS A 44 -9.96 -2.48 10.49
C LYS A 44 -9.35 -3.84 10.83
N SER A 45 -8.13 -3.87 11.36
CA SER A 45 -7.39 -5.10 11.65
C SER A 45 -8.08 -6.02 12.65
N SER A 46 -8.90 -5.45 13.54
CA SER A 46 -9.70 -6.20 14.52
C SER A 46 -11.02 -6.77 13.97
N GLU A 47 -11.40 -6.40 12.77
CA GLU A 47 -12.66 -6.85 12.18
C GLU A 47 -12.58 -8.32 11.73
N ARG A 48 -13.70 -9.05 11.81
CA ARG A 48 -13.74 -10.48 11.48
C ARG A 48 -13.28 -10.79 10.04
N TYR A 49 -13.54 -9.89 9.10
CA TYR A 49 -13.13 -10.06 7.70
C TYR A 49 -11.64 -9.78 7.47
N ALA A 50 -10.95 -9.20 8.44
CA ALA A 50 -9.49 -9.00 8.42
C ALA A 50 -8.72 -10.23 8.95
N ALA A 51 -9.40 -11.31 9.33
CA ALA A 51 -8.75 -12.51 9.84
C ALA A 51 -7.76 -13.08 8.80
N GLY A 52 -6.50 -13.21 9.21
CA GLY A 52 -5.40 -13.64 8.32
C GLY A 52 -4.53 -12.50 7.79
N TYR A 53 -4.86 -11.25 8.11
CA TYR A 53 -4.00 -10.10 7.88
C TYR A 53 -3.39 -9.61 9.19
N ASP A 54 -2.13 -9.19 9.17
CA ASP A 54 -1.48 -8.57 10.33
C ASP A 54 -1.91 -7.11 10.49
N PHE A 55 -2.34 -6.48 9.40
CA PHE A 55 -3.04 -5.20 9.43
C PHE A 55 -3.99 -5.06 8.25
N LEU A 56 -5.03 -4.23 8.43
CA LEU A 56 -5.95 -3.80 7.38
C LEU A 56 -6.42 -2.36 7.67
N TYR A 57 -6.19 -1.46 6.74
CA TYR A 57 -6.67 -0.09 6.75
C TYR A 57 -7.54 0.17 5.54
N THR A 58 -8.69 0.80 5.72
CA THR A 58 -9.64 1.05 4.60
C THR A 58 -10.19 2.46 4.62
N TYR A 59 -10.48 2.97 3.42
CA TYR A 59 -11.24 4.19 3.21
C TYR A 59 -11.84 4.22 1.79
N GLY A 60 -13.14 4.55 1.66
CA GLY A 60 -13.79 4.83 0.38
C GLY A 60 -13.68 3.70 -0.66
N GLY A 61 -13.66 2.42 -0.26
CA GLY A 61 -13.51 1.28 -1.16
C GLY A 61 -12.07 0.96 -1.56
N THR A 62 -11.09 1.70 -1.03
CA THR A 62 -9.65 1.41 -1.14
C THR A 62 -9.15 0.85 0.19
N GLY A 63 -8.26 -0.13 0.14
CA GLY A 63 -7.67 -0.69 1.34
C GLY A 63 -6.19 -1.02 1.18
N PHE A 64 -5.50 -1.05 2.31
CA PHE A 64 -4.11 -1.49 2.47
C PHE A 64 -4.07 -2.58 3.52
N LEU A 65 -3.43 -3.69 3.18
CA LEU A 65 -3.29 -4.83 4.07
C LEU A 65 -1.87 -5.39 4.03
N GLY A 66 -1.49 -6.10 5.08
CA GLY A 66 -0.21 -6.79 5.14
C GLY A 66 -0.32 -8.16 5.77
N ILE A 67 0.49 -9.05 5.27
CA ILE A 67 0.66 -10.43 5.77
C ILE A 67 2.14 -10.61 6.07
N ARG A 68 2.43 -11.03 7.29
CA ARG A 68 3.76 -11.38 7.75
C ARG A 68 3.90 -12.90 7.80
N GLU A 69 4.91 -13.43 7.14
CA GLU A 69 5.22 -14.86 7.17
C GLU A 69 6.61 -15.07 7.75
N LYS A 70 6.67 -15.71 8.92
CA LYS A 70 7.96 -15.97 9.57
C LYS A 70 8.74 -17.03 8.80
N ARG A 71 10.06 -16.83 8.68
CA ARG A 71 10.94 -17.80 8.02
C ARG A 71 10.89 -19.17 8.67
N SER A 72 10.66 -19.22 9.99
CA SER A 72 10.51 -20.47 10.75
C SER A 72 9.27 -21.29 10.39
N ASP A 73 8.28 -20.67 9.78
CA ASP A 73 6.98 -21.31 9.48
C ASP A 73 6.98 -21.96 8.09
N PHE A 74 8.05 -21.73 7.31
CA PHE A 74 8.22 -22.38 6.00
C PHE A 74 8.70 -23.83 6.13
N PRO A 75 8.31 -24.70 5.19
CA PRO A 75 8.85 -26.07 5.13
C PRO A 75 10.38 -26.07 5.02
N ALA A 76 11.00 -27.15 5.48
CA ALA A 76 12.45 -27.33 5.41
C ALA A 76 12.98 -27.11 3.98
N GLY A 77 13.98 -26.25 3.85
CA GLY A 77 14.58 -25.84 2.58
C GLY A 77 14.04 -24.52 2.00
N TYR A 78 12.89 -24.02 2.48
CA TYR A 78 12.32 -22.74 2.04
C TYR A 78 12.66 -21.57 2.98
N GLU A 79 13.13 -21.85 4.18
CA GLU A 79 13.53 -20.83 5.17
C GLU A 79 14.65 -19.90 4.70
N LYS A 80 15.43 -20.34 3.68
CA LYS A 80 16.55 -19.59 3.09
C LYS A 80 16.23 -18.96 1.74
N MET A 81 14.95 -18.98 1.30
CA MET A 81 14.60 -18.34 0.04
C MET A 81 14.91 -16.86 0.08
N ASP A 82 15.27 -16.32 -1.07
CA ASP A 82 15.42 -14.88 -1.28
C ASP A 82 14.06 -14.20 -1.54
N LEU A 83 14.07 -12.88 -1.66
CA LEU A 83 12.85 -12.11 -1.82
C LEU A 83 12.12 -12.40 -3.15
N GLU A 84 12.86 -12.70 -4.23
CA GLU A 84 12.28 -13.09 -5.51
C GLU A 84 11.57 -14.44 -5.42
N ALA A 85 12.23 -15.42 -4.83
CA ALA A 85 11.66 -16.75 -4.61
C ALA A 85 10.41 -16.67 -3.71
N TYR A 86 10.44 -15.83 -2.67
CA TYR A 86 9.28 -15.58 -1.82
C TYR A 86 8.11 -14.99 -2.63
N GLY A 87 8.34 -13.96 -3.45
CA GLY A 87 7.28 -13.40 -4.29
C GLY A 87 6.63 -14.42 -5.23
N LYS A 88 7.46 -15.29 -5.85
CA LYS A 88 6.96 -16.40 -6.68
C LYS A 88 6.19 -17.44 -5.85
N PHE A 89 6.65 -17.73 -4.64
CA PHE A 89 5.98 -18.64 -3.70
C PHE A 89 4.58 -18.11 -3.33
N VAL A 90 4.45 -16.82 -3.02
CA VAL A 90 3.15 -16.18 -2.72
C VAL A 90 2.19 -16.30 -3.91
N ILE A 91 2.65 -15.98 -5.13
CA ILE A 91 1.84 -16.06 -6.34
C ILE A 91 1.37 -17.50 -6.59
N PHE A 92 2.29 -18.47 -6.54
CA PHE A 92 1.99 -19.87 -6.78
C PHE A 92 1.08 -20.46 -5.70
N GLY A 93 1.41 -20.23 -4.43
CA GLY A 93 0.65 -20.76 -3.29
C GLY A 93 -0.79 -20.25 -3.23
N ASN A 94 -1.04 -19.05 -3.68
CA ASN A 94 -2.38 -18.46 -3.76
C ASN A 94 -3.04 -18.62 -5.14
N GLN A 95 -2.40 -19.32 -6.09
CA GLN A 95 -2.89 -19.54 -7.44
C GLN A 95 -3.29 -18.24 -8.16
N LEU A 96 -2.50 -17.17 -7.97
CA LEU A 96 -2.79 -15.87 -8.54
C LEU A 96 -2.49 -15.86 -10.05
N PRO A 97 -3.39 -15.32 -10.90
CA PRO A 97 -3.20 -15.29 -12.35
C PRO A 97 -2.32 -14.10 -12.78
N CYS A 98 -1.09 -14.05 -12.26
CA CYS A 98 -0.15 -12.96 -12.52
C CYS A 98 1.30 -13.44 -12.44
N GLU A 99 2.22 -12.59 -12.84
CA GLU A 99 3.66 -12.82 -12.76
C GLU A 99 4.32 -11.81 -11.81
N LEU A 100 5.43 -12.23 -11.20
CA LEU A 100 6.28 -11.35 -10.42
C LEU A 100 7.10 -10.46 -11.35
N THR A 101 7.09 -9.17 -11.10
CA THR A 101 7.86 -8.17 -11.85
C THR A 101 8.70 -7.32 -10.91
N GLN A 102 9.58 -6.48 -11.47
CA GLN A 102 10.29 -5.45 -10.70
C GLN A 102 9.86 -4.06 -11.18
N LYS A 103 9.60 -3.16 -10.21
CA LYS A 103 9.32 -1.75 -10.45
C LYS A 103 9.93 -0.92 -9.32
N ASP A 104 10.70 0.11 -9.65
CA ASP A 104 11.32 1.05 -8.70
C ASP A 104 12.10 0.36 -7.56
N GLY A 105 12.73 -0.79 -7.86
CA GLY A 105 13.51 -1.58 -6.91
C GLY A 105 12.69 -2.52 -6.02
N PHE A 106 11.37 -2.62 -6.21
CA PHE A 106 10.50 -3.55 -5.50
C PHE A 106 10.10 -4.72 -6.39
N TYR A 107 10.05 -5.93 -5.84
CA TYR A 107 9.32 -7.04 -6.44
C TYR A 107 7.82 -6.82 -6.22
N THR A 108 7.05 -6.85 -7.29
CA THR A 108 5.62 -6.50 -7.31
C THR A 108 4.84 -7.40 -8.25
N PHE A 109 3.55 -7.55 -7.96
CA PHE A 109 2.59 -8.21 -8.84
C PHE A 109 1.22 -7.57 -8.70
N THR A 110 0.41 -7.68 -9.76
CA THR A 110 -0.95 -7.13 -9.81
C THR A 110 -1.91 -8.23 -10.23
N TYR A 111 -3.03 -8.36 -9.54
CA TYR A 111 -4.05 -9.36 -9.84
C TYR A 111 -5.45 -8.82 -9.57
N LYS A 112 -6.46 -9.53 -10.09
CA LYS A 112 -7.86 -9.23 -9.85
C LYS A 112 -8.52 -10.35 -9.05
N LYS A 113 -9.51 -9.97 -8.25
CA LYS A 113 -10.35 -10.91 -7.50
C LYS A 113 -11.78 -10.40 -7.47
N THR A 114 -12.73 -11.29 -7.75
CA THR A 114 -14.16 -10.97 -7.62
C THR A 114 -14.56 -11.04 -6.14
N ALA A 115 -15.23 -10.00 -5.66
CA ALA A 115 -15.79 -9.88 -4.33
C ALA A 115 -17.30 -9.54 -4.43
N PRO A 116 -18.08 -9.67 -3.35
CA PRO A 116 -19.51 -9.34 -3.38
C PRO A 116 -19.81 -7.91 -3.83
N GLU A 117 -18.93 -6.97 -3.50
CA GLU A 117 -19.00 -5.55 -3.87
C GLU A 117 -18.56 -5.25 -5.30
N GLY A 118 -18.01 -6.23 -6.02
CA GLY A 118 -17.52 -6.10 -7.40
C GLY A 118 -16.10 -6.62 -7.58
N ASP A 119 -15.56 -6.45 -8.78
CA ASP A 119 -14.19 -6.85 -9.06
C ASP A 119 -13.19 -5.88 -8.41
N LEU A 120 -12.26 -6.43 -7.65
CA LEU A 120 -11.17 -5.71 -7.00
C LEU A 120 -9.87 -5.92 -7.78
N THR A 121 -9.09 -4.85 -7.93
CA THR A 121 -7.71 -4.92 -8.42
C THR A 121 -6.76 -4.70 -7.26
N TYR A 122 -5.81 -5.60 -7.11
CA TYR A 122 -4.76 -5.58 -6.10
C TYR A 122 -3.41 -5.25 -6.73
N ILE A 123 -2.63 -4.41 -6.07
CA ILE A 123 -1.17 -4.28 -6.27
C ILE A 123 -0.52 -4.79 -5.00
N ALA A 124 0.50 -5.63 -5.14
CA ALA A 124 1.27 -6.15 -4.03
C ALA A 124 2.76 -5.85 -4.22
N ILE A 125 3.46 -5.62 -3.11
CA ILE A 125 4.91 -5.65 -3.02
C ILE A 125 5.32 -6.68 -1.98
N VAL A 126 6.50 -7.27 -2.15
CA VAL A 126 7.11 -8.13 -1.13
C VAL A 126 8.33 -7.44 -0.53
N LEU A 127 8.50 -7.62 0.79
CA LEU A 127 9.59 -7.03 1.54
C LEU A 127 10.26 -8.10 2.40
N GLU A 128 11.54 -7.95 2.63
CA GLU A 128 12.34 -8.85 3.46
C GLU A 128 12.69 -8.16 4.79
N GLY A 129 12.37 -8.84 5.88
CA GLY A 129 12.80 -8.52 7.23
C GLY A 129 13.81 -9.53 7.75
N LYS A 130 14.32 -9.32 8.95
CA LYS A 130 15.34 -10.16 9.57
C LYS A 130 14.90 -11.63 9.72
N ASP A 131 13.67 -11.85 10.16
CA ASP A 131 13.11 -13.17 10.53
C ASP A 131 11.81 -13.51 9.80
N ALA A 132 11.36 -12.65 8.92
CA ALA A 132 10.09 -12.79 8.21
C ALA A 132 10.12 -12.11 6.84
N PHE A 133 9.23 -12.53 5.99
CA PHE A 133 8.82 -11.80 4.79
C PHE A 133 7.50 -11.08 5.05
N TRP A 134 7.26 -10.05 4.26
CA TRP A 134 6.01 -9.33 4.22
C TRP A 134 5.46 -9.31 2.80
N THR A 135 4.17 -9.57 2.65
CA THR A 135 3.39 -9.21 1.47
C THR A 135 2.49 -8.04 1.86
N VAL A 136 2.78 -6.86 1.30
CA VAL A 136 1.98 -5.65 1.53
C VAL A 136 1.19 -5.36 0.27
N GLN A 137 -0.11 -5.16 0.41
CA GLN A 137 -1.02 -5.03 -0.71
C GLN A 137 -1.90 -3.80 -0.57
N ALA A 138 -2.21 -3.19 -1.70
CA ALA A 138 -3.27 -2.20 -1.84
C ALA A 138 -4.34 -2.73 -2.78
N TYR A 139 -5.61 -2.41 -2.54
CA TYR A 139 -6.70 -2.77 -3.42
C TYR A 139 -7.72 -1.65 -3.57
N CYS A 140 -8.42 -1.66 -4.69
CA CYS A 140 -9.62 -0.86 -4.92
C CYS A 140 -10.56 -1.56 -5.90
N LEU A 141 -11.77 -1.06 -6.06
CA LEU A 141 -12.65 -1.50 -7.14
C LEU A 141 -11.98 -1.30 -8.50
N SER A 142 -12.06 -2.29 -9.39
CA SER A 142 -11.31 -2.32 -10.64
C SER A 142 -11.63 -1.17 -11.59
N ASN A 143 -12.84 -0.63 -11.53
CA ASN A 143 -13.25 0.55 -12.31
C ASN A 143 -12.60 1.86 -11.84
N PHE A 144 -12.10 1.92 -10.60
CA PHE A 144 -11.37 3.06 -10.05
C PHE A 144 -9.86 2.86 -10.01
N TYR A 145 -9.38 1.71 -10.52
CA TYR A 145 -7.96 1.37 -10.43
C TYR A 145 -7.06 2.38 -11.14
N ALA A 146 -7.44 2.83 -12.34
CA ALA A 146 -6.64 3.78 -13.10
C ALA A 146 -6.39 5.09 -12.34
N ASP A 147 -7.41 5.58 -11.63
CA ASP A 147 -7.35 6.83 -10.88
C ASP A 147 -6.60 6.70 -9.54
N ASN A 148 -6.52 5.49 -8.99
CA ASN A 148 -5.92 5.22 -7.69
C ASN A 148 -4.53 4.56 -7.76
N ALA A 149 -4.11 4.07 -8.93
CA ALA A 149 -2.90 3.25 -9.08
C ALA A 149 -1.63 3.97 -8.61
N GLU A 150 -1.47 5.24 -8.92
CA GLU A 150 -0.32 6.05 -8.51
C GLU A 150 -0.29 6.23 -6.98
N PHE A 151 -1.40 6.65 -6.40
CA PHE A 151 -1.55 6.79 -4.95
C PHE A 151 -1.28 5.48 -4.21
N MET A 152 -1.85 4.37 -4.69
CA MET A 152 -1.64 3.04 -4.12
C MET A 152 -0.15 2.66 -4.19
N TRP A 153 0.50 2.92 -5.33
CA TRP A 153 1.91 2.63 -5.52
C TRP A 153 2.81 3.46 -4.60
N GLU A 154 2.62 4.77 -4.54
CA GLU A 154 3.36 5.66 -3.63
C GLU A 154 3.22 5.26 -2.17
N THR A 155 2.01 4.88 -1.76
CA THR A 155 1.74 4.44 -0.39
C THR A 155 2.46 3.11 -0.11
N LEU A 156 2.33 2.11 -0.97
CA LEU A 156 3.01 0.82 -0.84
C LEU A 156 4.52 0.99 -0.75
N THR A 157 5.10 1.79 -1.64
CA THR A 157 6.56 2.01 -1.69
C THR A 157 7.09 2.86 -0.55
N SER A 158 6.23 3.41 0.31
CA SER A 158 6.62 4.01 1.58
C SER A 158 6.92 2.96 2.67
N ALA A 159 6.50 1.70 2.45
CA ALA A 159 6.72 0.61 3.40
C ALA A 159 8.20 0.27 3.57
N ARG A 160 8.62 0.02 4.80
CA ARG A 160 9.99 -0.40 5.18
C ARG A 160 9.88 -1.41 6.29
N VAL A 161 10.82 -2.36 6.31
CA VAL A 161 10.97 -3.35 7.38
C VAL A 161 12.31 -3.08 8.06
N GLY A 162 12.29 -2.97 9.39
CA GLY A 162 13.47 -2.71 10.24
C GLY A 162 13.96 -3.96 10.96
#